data_89765da0e1e0f469eb7ba0da0b528ccf
#
_entry.id   89765da0e1e0f469eb7ba0da0b528ccf
#
_cell.length_a   1.000
_cell.length_b   1.000
_cell.length_c   1.000
_cell.angle_alpha   90.00
_cell.angle_beta   90.00
_cell.angle_gamma   90.00
#
_symmetry.space_group_name_H-M   'P 1'
#
loop_
_entity.id
_entity.type
_entity.pdbx_description
1 polymer ?
#
loop_
_entity_poly.entity_id
_entity_poly.type
_entity_poly.pdbx_seq_one_letter_code
_entity_poly.pdbx_strand_id
1 'polypeptide(L)'
;MKSKPLYLKPRGATEPVAWEEIAVDAPEVGPATSLDDAQFVALDVETTGNAPFLVLEIGAERFRLDRTLSFFDTLVDCRAPINPYARRRHHIDRSMLIGAPEFKDARRGFLRFAQGAVLVEHSHDAFDTWLVGRGLESPLEHPIIDTTALARLVLDLPKGQTPGLARLVDELGLDVTPAHAALDDARATAMVFRALIERAREKLGWRSVGDVVAALPRPVIDRTPPSRRGSSAGPARGARGPTVPPRSGAPAATPRATSPAPNARRGRSSRRRRSGSSGSPGGSRA
;
A
#
# COMPACT_ATOMS: atom_id res chain seq x y z
N MET A 1 -4.13 -24.90 27.15
CA MET A 1 -2.75 -24.46 26.87
C MET A 1 -2.76 -22.92 26.84
N LYS A 2 -1.92 -22.24 27.64
CA LYS A 2 -1.80 -20.78 27.53
C LYS A 2 -1.17 -20.46 26.17
N SER A 3 -1.83 -19.66 25.35
CA SER A 3 -1.27 -19.22 24.08
C SER A 3 0.04 -18.47 24.32
N LYS A 4 1.04 -18.73 23.48
CA LYS A 4 2.34 -18.02 23.55
C LYS A 4 2.06 -16.50 23.41
N PRO A 5 2.63 -15.65 24.28
CA PRO A 5 2.43 -14.21 24.17
C PRO A 5 2.86 -13.73 22.78
N LEU A 6 2.15 -12.77 22.26
CA LEU A 6 2.42 -12.16 20.96
C LEU A 6 3.22 -10.87 21.20
N TYR A 7 4.26 -10.66 20.40
CA TYR A 7 5.06 -9.44 20.41
C TYR A 7 4.95 -8.79 19.06
N LEU A 8 4.76 -7.48 19.05
CA LEU A 8 4.75 -6.65 17.85
C LEU A 8 5.91 -5.66 17.93
N LYS A 9 6.38 -5.22 16.77
CA LYS A 9 7.39 -4.17 16.66
C LYS A 9 6.86 -3.04 15.79
N PRO A 10 6.15 -2.05 16.36
CA PRO A 10 5.69 -0.89 15.62
C PRO A 10 6.82 -0.16 14.90
N ARG A 11 6.51 0.52 13.82
CA ARG A 11 7.47 1.36 13.12
C ARG A 11 8.05 2.41 14.07
N GLY A 12 9.39 2.54 14.09
CA GLY A 12 10.11 3.43 15.01
C GLY A 12 10.42 2.85 16.38
N ALA A 13 9.86 1.71 16.76
CA ALA A 13 10.23 1.01 17.99
C ALA A 13 11.62 0.38 17.85
N THR A 14 12.45 0.52 18.89
CA THR A 14 13.76 -0.13 18.96
C THR A 14 13.64 -1.61 19.29
N GLU A 15 12.69 -1.96 20.15
CA GLU A 15 12.43 -3.31 20.65
C GLU A 15 10.98 -3.73 20.45
N PRO A 16 10.72 -5.05 20.33
CA PRO A 16 9.35 -5.56 20.32
C PRO A 16 8.64 -5.30 21.64
N VAL A 17 7.35 -4.98 21.54
CA VAL A 17 6.46 -4.80 22.70
C VAL A 17 5.47 -5.95 22.79
N ALA A 18 5.13 -6.35 24.00
CA ALA A 18 4.04 -7.32 24.20
C ALA A 18 2.73 -6.73 23.67
N TRP A 19 2.07 -7.49 22.81
CA TRP A 19 0.75 -7.09 22.34
C TRP A 19 -0.31 -7.63 23.29
N GLU A 20 -0.98 -6.72 23.97
CA GLU A 20 -2.15 -7.04 24.75
C GLU A 20 -3.37 -7.07 23.83
N GLU A 21 -3.96 -8.25 23.70
CA GLU A 21 -5.20 -8.41 22.94
C GLU A 21 -6.29 -7.62 23.63
N ILE A 22 -6.71 -6.53 23.01
CA ILE A 22 -7.94 -5.86 23.43
C ILE A 22 -9.06 -6.81 23.05
N ALA A 23 -9.75 -7.38 24.07
CA ALA A 23 -10.93 -8.19 23.83
C ALA A 23 -11.94 -7.34 23.05
N VAL A 24 -12.12 -7.66 21.78
CA VAL A 24 -13.08 -6.96 20.95
C VAL A 24 -14.38 -7.73 21.05
N ASP A 25 -15.32 -7.17 21.79
CA ASP A 25 -16.72 -7.59 21.74
C ASP A 25 -17.29 -7.13 20.38
N ALA A 26 -16.99 -7.90 19.35
CA ALA A 26 -17.47 -7.65 17.99
C ALA A 26 -18.42 -8.76 17.61
N PRO A 27 -19.72 -8.48 17.51
CA PRO A 27 -20.64 -9.42 16.91
C PRO A 27 -20.18 -9.71 15.48
N GLU A 28 -20.37 -10.94 15.05
CA GLU A 28 -20.06 -11.34 13.66
C GLU A 28 -20.82 -10.43 12.69
N VAL A 29 -20.08 -9.82 11.76
CA VAL A 29 -20.66 -8.92 10.79
C VAL A 29 -21.28 -9.73 9.63
N GLY A 30 -22.59 -9.59 9.46
CA GLY A 30 -23.34 -10.17 8.35
C GLY A 30 -23.87 -9.14 7.35
N PRO A 31 -24.45 -9.58 6.23
CA PRO A 31 -25.02 -8.65 5.23
C PRO A 31 -26.09 -7.72 5.78
N ALA A 32 -26.86 -8.15 6.76
CA ALA A 32 -27.92 -7.34 7.39
C ALA A 32 -27.39 -6.37 8.45
N THR A 33 -26.12 -6.44 8.81
CA THR A 33 -25.52 -5.54 9.83
C THR A 33 -25.59 -4.11 9.33
N SER A 34 -26.15 -3.21 10.15
CA SER A 34 -26.17 -1.78 9.87
C SER A 34 -24.76 -1.23 9.71
N LEU A 35 -24.56 -0.29 8.78
CA LEU A 35 -23.27 0.41 8.63
C LEU A 35 -22.86 1.16 9.89
N ASP A 36 -23.82 1.59 10.72
CA ASP A 36 -23.53 2.30 11.97
C ASP A 36 -23.07 1.35 13.08
N ASP A 37 -23.51 0.10 13.05
CA ASP A 37 -23.16 -0.92 14.04
C ASP A 37 -21.93 -1.72 13.64
N ALA A 38 -21.64 -1.77 12.35
CA ALA A 38 -20.52 -2.53 11.82
C ALA A 38 -19.17 -2.00 12.32
N GLN A 39 -18.25 -2.91 12.55
CA GLN A 39 -16.85 -2.59 12.74
C GLN A 39 -16.06 -2.90 11.48
N PHE A 40 -15.14 -2.03 11.17
CA PHE A 40 -14.28 -2.10 10.00
C PHE A 40 -12.83 -2.16 10.43
N VAL A 41 -12.00 -2.79 9.63
CA VAL A 41 -10.53 -2.77 9.77
C VAL A 41 -9.94 -2.36 8.45
N ALA A 42 -9.41 -1.14 8.38
CA ALA A 42 -8.59 -0.70 7.26
C ALA A 42 -7.21 -1.35 7.38
N LEU A 43 -6.72 -1.91 6.29
CA LEU A 43 -5.46 -2.64 6.19
C LEU A 43 -4.60 -2.05 5.08
N ASP A 44 -3.31 -1.92 5.36
CA ASP A 44 -2.27 -1.68 4.37
C ASP A 44 -1.03 -2.51 4.72
N VAL A 45 -0.25 -2.91 3.72
CA VAL A 45 1.00 -3.66 3.93
C VAL A 45 2.13 -3.12 3.06
N GLU A 46 3.32 -3.04 3.65
CA GLU A 46 4.55 -2.77 2.89
C GLU A 46 5.28 -4.07 2.58
N THR A 47 5.87 -4.14 1.38
CA THR A 47 6.47 -5.37 0.88
C THR A 47 7.89 -5.17 0.37
N THR A 48 8.57 -6.29 0.07
CA THR A 48 9.88 -6.28 -0.61
C THR A 48 9.85 -5.67 -2.01
N GLY A 49 8.67 -5.41 -2.60
CA GLY A 49 8.50 -4.76 -3.91
C GLY A 49 8.78 -5.64 -5.13
N ASN A 50 9.14 -6.89 -4.94
CA ASN A 50 9.34 -7.90 -6.01
C ASN A 50 8.62 -9.19 -5.67
N ALA A 51 8.09 -9.88 -6.67
CA ALA A 51 7.58 -11.23 -6.48
C ALA A 51 8.68 -12.14 -5.89
N PRO A 52 8.36 -12.91 -4.84
CA PRO A 52 7.03 -13.26 -4.36
C PRO A 52 6.37 -12.25 -3.39
N PHE A 53 6.70 -10.99 -3.37
CA PHE A 53 6.16 -9.95 -2.50
C PHE A 53 6.05 -10.42 -1.04
N LEU A 54 7.12 -10.28 -0.29
CA LEU A 54 7.13 -10.64 1.13
C LEU A 54 6.79 -9.41 1.96
N VAL A 55 5.94 -9.60 2.96
CA VAL A 55 5.47 -8.54 3.84
C VAL A 55 6.61 -8.06 4.75
N LEU A 56 6.78 -6.75 4.87
CA LEU A 56 7.74 -6.06 5.73
C LEU A 56 7.08 -5.33 6.88
N GLU A 57 5.82 -4.92 6.69
CA GLU A 57 5.03 -4.19 7.67
C GLU A 57 3.55 -4.48 7.47
N ILE A 58 2.79 -4.54 8.55
CA ILE A 58 1.32 -4.62 8.57
C ILE A 58 0.82 -3.47 9.42
N GLY A 59 0.05 -2.57 8.84
CA GLY A 59 -0.63 -1.48 9.51
C GLY A 59 -2.14 -1.63 9.39
N ALA A 60 -2.88 -1.37 10.48
CA ALA A 60 -4.32 -1.41 10.42
C ALA A 60 -4.97 -0.46 11.44
N GLU A 61 -6.11 0.10 11.05
CA GLU A 61 -7.01 0.84 11.93
C GLU A 61 -8.33 0.09 12.07
N ARG A 62 -8.73 -0.20 13.32
CA ARG A 62 -10.08 -0.67 13.62
C ARG A 62 -10.97 0.51 13.96
N PHE A 63 -12.13 0.59 13.32
CA PHE A 63 -12.98 1.75 13.42
C PHE A 63 -14.47 1.42 13.23
N ARG A 64 -15.32 2.35 13.64
CA ARG A 64 -16.70 2.52 13.19
C ARG A 64 -16.78 3.77 12.31
N LEU A 65 -17.90 4.03 11.67
CA LEU A 65 -18.05 5.21 10.83
C LEU A 65 -17.85 6.51 11.60
N ASP A 66 -18.25 6.55 12.89
CA ASP A 66 -18.19 7.72 13.75
C ASP A 66 -16.85 7.92 14.48
N ARG A 67 -16.03 6.86 14.65
CA ARG A 67 -14.79 6.93 15.45
C ARG A 67 -13.81 5.82 15.16
N THR A 68 -12.56 6.10 15.47
CA THR A 68 -11.48 5.11 15.58
C THR A 68 -11.61 4.34 16.90
N LEU A 69 -11.33 3.04 16.88
CA LEU A 69 -11.37 2.16 18.04
C LEU A 69 -9.98 1.78 18.52
N SER A 70 -9.12 1.30 17.63
CA SER A 70 -7.76 0.87 17.96
C SER A 70 -6.88 0.77 16.72
N PHE A 71 -5.59 0.56 16.95
CA PHE A 71 -4.57 0.41 15.90
C PHE A 71 -3.80 -0.89 16.05
N PHE A 72 -3.33 -1.40 14.94
CA PHE A 72 -2.37 -2.48 14.84
C PHE A 72 -1.22 -2.03 13.95
N ASP A 73 0.01 -2.13 14.45
CA ASP A 73 1.21 -1.77 13.70
C ASP A 73 2.34 -2.71 14.04
N THR A 74 2.94 -3.33 13.03
CA THR A 74 4.13 -4.16 13.23
C THR A 74 4.97 -4.29 11.98
N LEU A 75 6.27 -4.10 12.15
CA LEU A 75 7.28 -4.60 11.23
C LEU A 75 7.30 -6.14 11.27
N VAL A 76 7.84 -6.76 10.23
CA VAL A 76 7.93 -8.22 10.06
C VAL A 76 9.37 -8.60 9.77
N ASP A 77 9.91 -9.62 10.47
CA ASP A 77 11.25 -10.15 10.15
C ASP A 77 11.25 -10.75 8.75
N CYS A 78 11.98 -10.12 7.87
CA CYS A 78 12.14 -10.55 6.49
C CYS A 78 13.60 -10.44 6.07
N ARG A 79 14.20 -11.58 5.70
CA ARG A 79 15.60 -11.65 5.27
C ARG A 79 15.81 -11.49 3.77
N ALA A 80 14.73 -11.44 2.99
CA ALA A 80 14.81 -11.27 1.55
C ALA A 80 15.33 -9.87 1.16
N PRO A 81 15.94 -9.73 -0.02
CA PRO A 81 16.31 -8.42 -0.56
C PRO A 81 15.10 -7.53 -0.75
N ILE A 82 15.22 -6.26 -0.36
CA ILE A 82 14.22 -5.24 -0.58
C ILE A 82 14.55 -4.51 -1.89
N ASN A 83 13.58 -4.39 -2.78
CA ASN A 83 13.72 -3.63 -4.02
C ASN A 83 14.07 -2.16 -3.70
N PRO A 84 15.12 -1.58 -4.31
CA PRO A 84 15.50 -0.19 -4.05
C PRO A 84 14.39 0.83 -4.33
N TYR A 85 13.50 0.56 -5.28
CA TYR A 85 12.35 1.43 -5.56
C TYR A 85 11.33 1.37 -4.41
N ALA A 86 10.95 0.19 -3.95
CA ALA A 86 10.06 0.00 -2.80
C ALA A 86 10.65 0.64 -1.54
N ARG A 87 11.94 0.38 -1.26
CA ARG A 87 12.64 0.99 -0.12
C ARG A 87 12.61 2.53 -0.13
N ARG A 88 12.75 3.15 -1.31
CA ARG A 88 12.64 4.62 -1.43
C ARG A 88 11.24 5.15 -1.13
N ARG A 89 10.22 4.32 -1.26
CA ARG A 89 8.83 4.70 -0.96
C ARG A 89 8.51 4.53 0.51
N HIS A 90 8.66 3.33 1.04
CA HIS A 90 8.29 3.02 2.42
C HIS A 90 9.41 3.23 3.44
N HIS A 91 10.65 3.52 3.02
CA HIS A 91 11.81 3.81 3.88
C HIS A 91 12.15 2.71 4.90
N ILE A 92 11.70 1.48 4.70
CA ILE A 92 12.04 0.36 5.59
C ILE A 92 13.42 -0.17 5.22
N ASP A 93 14.31 -0.14 6.21
CA ASP A 93 15.62 -0.73 6.13
C ASP A 93 15.69 -2.07 6.88
N ARG A 94 16.61 -2.92 6.47
CA ARG A 94 16.82 -4.22 7.11
C ARG A 94 17.13 -4.10 8.62
N SER A 95 17.81 -3.05 9.04
CA SER A 95 18.08 -2.80 10.45
C SER A 95 16.81 -2.58 11.27
N MET A 96 15.78 -2.01 10.69
CA MET A 96 14.49 -1.81 11.35
C MET A 96 13.76 -3.13 11.62
N LEU A 97 14.01 -4.16 10.79
CA LEU A 97 13.36 -5.46 10.90
C LEU A 97 13.99 -6.38 11.94
N ILE A 98 15.16 -6.02 12.49
CA ILE A 98 15.83 -6.81 13.53
C ILE A 98 14.95 -6.87 14.78
N GLY A 99 14.65 -8.08 15.25
CA GLY A 99 13.80 -8.32 16.41
C GLY A 99 12.28 -8.22 16.13
N ALA A 100 11.87 -7.89 14.91
CA ALA A 100 10.47 -7.95 14.52
C ALA A 100 9.94 -9.39 14.55
N PRO A 101 8.64 -9.61 14.75
CA PRO A 101 8.05 -10.93 14.71
C PRO A 101 8.16 -11.55 13.31
N GLU A 102 8.19 -12.89 13.25
CA GLU A 102 8.02 -13.60 11.99
C GLU A 102 6.64 -13.32 11.39
N PHE A 103 6.52 -13.40 10.06
CA PHE A 103 5.27 -13.16 9.37
C PHE A 103 4.09 -13.98 9.92
N LYS A 104 4.33 -15.23 10.31
CA LYS A 104 3.30 -16.10 10.90
C LYS A 104 2.72 -15.51 12.19
N ASP A 105 3.56 -14.95 13.03
CA ASP A 105 3.15 -14.39 14.32
C ASP A 105 2.50 -13.00 14.14
N ALA A 106 3.07 -12.14 13.29
CA ALA A 106 2.48 -10.86 12.91
C ALA A 106 1.08 -11.04 12.32
N ARG A 107 0.94 -11.97 11.36
CA ARG A 107 -0.35 -12.35 10.76
C ARG A 107 -1.35 -12.85 11.80
N ARG A 108 -0.92 -13.72 12.73
CA ARG A 108 -1.79 -14.22 13.79
C ARG A 108 -2.34 -13.08 14.65
N GLY A 109 -1.50 -12.08 14.97
CA GLY A 109 -1.92 -10.87 15.66
C GLY A 109 -2.96 -10.09 14.86
N PHE A 110 -2.67 -9.84 13.59
CA PHE A 110 -3.59 -9.13 12.71
C PHE A 110 -4.94 -9.83 12.57
N LEU A 111 -4.97 -11.15 12.39
CA LEU A 111 -6.23 -11.89 12.26
C LEU A 111 -7.09 -11.82 13.53
N ARG A 112 -6.47 -11.82 14.71
CA ARG A 112 -7.19 -11.57 15.97
C ARG A 112 -7.69 -10.14 16.05
N PHE A 113 -6.85 -9.18 15.67
CA PHE A 113 -7.23 -7.77 15.61
C PHE A 113 -8.41 -7.52 14.66
N ALA A 114 -8.48 -8.22 13.54
CA ALA A 114 -9.52 -8.08 12.53
C ALA A 114 -10.78 -8.92 12.81
N GLN A 115 -10.78 -9.77 13.81
CA GLN A 115 -11.90 -10.68 14.11
C GLN A 115 -13.25 -9.94 14.17
N GLY A 116 -14.27 -10.47 13.46
CA GLY A 116 -15.63 -9.92 13.45
C GLY A 116 -15.77 -8.56 12.74
N ALA A 117 -14.79 -8.12 11.97
CA ALA A 117 -14.85 -6.86 11.23
C ALA A 117 -14.91 -7.07 9.73
N VAL A 118 -15.37 -6.06 9.00
CA VAL A 118 -15.23 -5.94 7.54
C VAL A 118 -13.83 -5.43 7.24
N LEU A 119 -13.09 -6.09 6.36
CA LEU A 119 -11.80 -5.58 5.88
C LEU A 119 -12.01 -4.49 4.83
N VAL A 120 -11.23 -3.43 4.96
CA VAL A 120 -11.22 -2.29 4.03
C VAL A 120 -9.78 -2.08 3.58
N GLU A 121 -9.56 -1.95 2.29
CA GLU A 121 -8.23 -1.68 1.75
C GLU A 121 -8.28 -0.72 0.57
N HIS A 122 -7.15 -0.13 0.23
CA HIS A 122 -6.97 0.70 -0.95
C HIS A 122 -5.92 0.06 -1.86
N SER A 123 -6.19 -1.15 -2.29
CA SER A 123 -5.30 -1.89 -3.17
C SER A 123 -6.06 -2.41 -4.39
N HIS A 124 -5.33 -2.81 -5.43
CA HIS A 124 -5.98 -3.37 -6.60
C HIS A 124 -6.31 -4.85 -6.35
N ASP A 125 -7.59 -5.21 -6.46
CA ASP A 125 -8.08 -6.58 -6.32
C ASP A 125 -7.74 -7.24 -4.97
N ALA A 126 -7.90 -6.54 -3.86
CA ALA A 126 -7.65 -7.07 -2.51
C ALA A 126 -6.23 -7.64 -2.33
N PHE A 127 -5.24 -6.93 -2.84
CA PHE A 127 -3.85 -7.42 -2.83
C PHE A 127 -3.29 -7.58 -1.42
N ASP A 128 -3.58 -6.64 -0.52
CA ASP A 128 -3.08 -6.65 0.86
C ASP A 128 -3.72 -7.77 1.66
N THR A 129 -5.03 -7.93 1.54
CA THR A 129 -5.76 -9.05 2.13
C THR A 129 -5.25 -10.40 1.60
N TRP A 130 -4.99 -10.50 0.30
CA TRP A 130 -4.39 -11.70 -0.28
C TRP A 130 -3.00 -11.99 0.30
N LEU A 131 -2.14 -10.98 0.47
CA LEU A 131 -0.81 -11.15 1.05
C LEU A 131 -0.89 -11.69 2.48
N VAL A 132 -1.78 -11.13 3.30
CA VAL A 132 -1.98 -11.59 4.68
C VAL A 132 -2.61 -12.98 4.72
N GLY A 133 -3.55 -13.27 3.83
CA GLY A 133 -4.21 -14.57 3.72
C GLY A 133 -3.38 -15.68 3.11
N ARG A 134 -2.29 -15.34 2.42
CA ARG A 134 -1.48 -16.31 1.67
C ARG A 134 -0.89 -17.41 2.54
N GLY A 135 -1.17 -18.67 2.19
CA GLY A 135 -0.69 -19.83 2.92
C GLY A 135 -1.47 -20.13 4.20
N LEU A 136 -2.66 -19.59 4.37
CA LEU A 136 -3.65 -20.11 5.31
C LEU A 136 -4.27 -21.40 4.75
N GLU A 137 -4.66 -22.32 5.63
CA GLU A 137 -5.36 -23.56 5.25
C GLU A 137 -6.79 -23.28 4.75
N SER A 138 -7.42 -22.23 5.31
CA SER A 138 -8.74 -21.76 4.90
C SER A 138 -8.66 -20.31 4.42
N PRO A 139 -9.44 -19.90 3.41
CA PRO A 139 -9.56 -18.52 3.01
C PRO A 139 -9.98 -17.61 4.17
N LEU A 140 -9.66 -16.33 4.08
CA LEU A 140 -10.19 -15.32 5.01
C LEU A 140 -11.71 -15.18 4.77
N GLU A 141 -12.49 -15.38 5.80
CA GLU A 141 -13.98 -15.32 5.73
C GLU A 141 -14.52 -13.90 5.97
N HIS A 142 -13.66 -12.90 5.99
CA HIS A 142 -14.06 -11.51 6.15
C HIS A 142 -14.70 -10.97 4.87
N PRO A 143 -15.80 -10.20 4.96
CA PRO A 143 -16.20 -9.32 3.86
C PRO A 143 -15.06 -8.32 3.57
N ILE A 144 -14.77 -8.08 2.29
CA ILE A 144 -13.67 -7.19 1.88
C ILE A 144 -14.25 -6.08 1.01
N ILE A 145 -13.88 -4.84 1.30
CA ILE A 145 -14.25 -3.66 0.54
C ILE A 145 -12.98 -2.97 0.03
N ASP A 146 -12.84 -2.92 -1.30
CA ASP A 146 -11.80 -2.15 -1.97
C ASP A 146 -12.29 -0.73 -2.19
N THR A 147 -11.65 0.24 -1.54
CA THR A 147 -12.00 1.66 -1.67
C THR A 147 -11.75 2.21 -3.08
N THR A 148 -10.92 1.57 -3.90
CA THR A 148 -10.76 1.95 -5.31
C THR A 148 -12.03 1.66 -6.12
N ALA A 149 -12.62 0.50 -5.90
CA ALA A 149 -13.90 0.11 -6.51
C ALA A 149 -15.06 0.97 -5.97
N LEU A 150 -15.07 1.21 -4.66
CA LEU A 150 -16.05 2.06 -4.00
C LEU A 150 -16.00 3.50 -4.53
N ALA A 151 -14.80 4.10 -4.64
CA ALA A 151 -14.63 5.45 -5.17
C ALA A 151 -15.11 5.57 -6.62
N ARG A 152 -14.81 4.59 -7.48
CA ARG A 152 -15.31 4.58 -8.86
C ARG A 152 -16.82 4.66 -8.93
N LEU A 153 -17.51 3.91 -8.08
CA LEU A 153 -18.96 3.86 -8.06
C LEU A 153 -19.57 5.13 -7.46
N VAL A 154 -19.05 5.58 -6.32
CA VAL A 154 -19.63 6.71 -5.58
C VAL A 154 -19.34 8.05 -6.25
N LEU A 155 -18.15 8.20 -6.84
CA LEU A 155 -17.71 9.44 -7.50
C LEU A 155 -17.93 9.44 -9.02
N ASP A 156 -18.61 8.41 -9.59
CA ASP A 156 -18.87 8.25 -11.03
C ASP A 156 -17.60 8.35 -11.89
N LEU A 157 -16.48 7.78 -11.42
CA LEU A 157 -15.23 7.88 -12.15
C LEU A 157 -15.26 7.05 -13.44
N PRO A 158 -14.69 7.54 -14.54
CA PRO A 158 -14.62 6.82 -15.79
C PRO A 158 -13.91 5.45 -15.63
N LYS A 159 -14.34 4.48 -16.45
CA LYS A 159 -13.68 3.16 -16.49
C LYS A 159 -12.18 3.33 -16.78
N GLY A 160 -11.36 2.62 -16.02
CA GLY A 160 -9.90 2.68 -16.12
C GLY A 160 -9.22 3.77 -15.30
N GLN A 161 -9.96 4.71 -14.73
CA GLN A 161 -9.42 5.61 -13.73
C GLN A 161 -9.47 4.93 -12.35
N THR A 162 -8.29 4.79 -11.75
CA THR A 162 -8.15 4.35 -10.37
C THR A 162 -7.41 5.45 -9.64
N PRO A 163 -8.09 6.27 -8.83
CA PRO A 163 -7.41 7.30 -8.08
C PRO A 163 -6.53 6.62 -7.02
N GLY A 164 -5.28 7.05 -6.90
CA GLY A 164 -4.43 6.67 -5.77
C GLY A 164 -4.95 7.27 -4.47
N LEU A 165 -4.53 6.70 -3.34
CA LEU A 165 -5.01 7.11 -2.00
C LEU A 165 -4.82 8.61 -1.75
N ALA A 166 -3.62 9.15 -2.01
CA ALA A 166 -3.33 10.57 -1.84
C ALA A 166 -4.28 11.47 -2.65
N ARG A 167 -4.58 11.10 -3.89
CA ARG A 167 -5.53 11.85 -4.72
C ARG A 167 -6.94 11.83 -4.14
N LEU A 168 -7.40 10.69 -3.62
CA LEU A 168 -8.72 10.62 -2.96
C LEU A 168 -8.76 11.46 -1.69
N VAL A 169 -7.70 11.47 -0.91
CA VAL A 169 -7.57 12.32 0.27
C VAL A 169 -7.75 13.79 -0.12
N ASP A 170 -7.05 14.24 -1.17
CA ASP A 170 -7.15 15.62 -1.67
C ASP A 170 -8.54 15.92 -2.24
N GLU A 171 -9.11 15.08 -3.10
CA GLU A 171 -10.43 15.27 -3.72
C GLU A 171 -11.58 15.26 -2.70
N LEU A 172 -11.42 14.52 -1.60
CA LEU A 172 -12.40 14.46 -0.52
C LEU A 172 -12.18 15.51 0.55
N GLY A 173 -11.08 16.26 0.50
CA GLY A 173 -10.74 17.33 1.46
C GLY A 173 -10.44 16.82 2.85
N LEU A 174 -9.77 15.65 2.96
CA LEU A 174 -9.49 15.00 4.23
C LEU A 174 -8.17 15.49 4.83
N ASP A 175 -8.16 15.69 6.15
CA ASP A 175 -6.96 16.10 6.90
C ASP A 175 -6.15 14.87 7.33
N VAL A 176 -5.54 14.22 6.36
CA VAL A 176 -4.62 13.09 6.55
C VAL A 176 -3.62 13.06 5.40
N THR A 177 -2.42 12.56 5.65
CA THR A 177 -1.39 12.44 4.60
C THR A 177 -0.92 10.99 4.52
N PRO A 178 -1.19 10.28 3.41
CA PRO A 178 -0.57 8.98 3.14
C PRO A 178 0.96 9.12 3.06
N ALA A 179 1.70 8.26 3.77
CA ALA A 179 3.14 8.42 3.96
C ALA A 179 3.96 7.20 3.53
N HIS A 180 3.36 6.21 2.88
CA HIS A 180 3.99 4.92 2.60
C HIS A 180 4.54 4.26 3.87
N ALA A 181 3.76 4.38 4.94
CA ALA A 181 3.89 3.65 6.18
C ALA A 181 2.56 2.95 6.40
N ALA A 182 2.58 1.63 6.59
CA ALA A 182 1.36 0.84 6.53
C ALA A 182 0.25 1.34 7.47
N LEU A 183 0.58 1.77 8.69
CA LEU A 183 -0.42 2.33 9.58
C LEU A 183 -0.99 3.68 9.10
N ASP A 184 -0.15 4.57 8.57
CA ASP A 184 -0.61 5.88 8.10
C ASP A 184 -1.50 5.73 6.86
N ASP A 185 -1.15 4.81 5.95
CA ASP A 185 -1.94 4.52 4.75
C ASP A 185 -3.26 3.80 5.11
N ALA A 186 -3.26 2.90 6.11
CA ALA A 186 -4.48 2.31 6.66
C ALA A 186 -5.41 3.36 7.27
N ARG A 187 -4.87 4.35 8.02
CA ARG A 187 -5.64 5.47 8.58
C ARG A 187 -6.24 6.34 7.49
N ALA A 188 -5.47 6.67 6.46
CA ALA A 188 -5.96 7.42 5.30
C ALA A 188 -7.07 6.64 4.58
N THR A 189 -6.90 5.33 4.42
CA THR A 189 -7.92 4.44 3.85
C THR A 189 -9.20 4.42 4.68
N ALA A 190 -9.11 4.38 6.01
CA ALA A 190 -10.27 4.47 6.89
C ALA A 190 -11.03 5.79 6.73
N MET A 191 -10.32 6.92 6.64
CA MET A 191 -10.92 8.23 6.42
C MET A 191 -11.58 8.34 5.05
N VAL A 192 -10.92 7.89 3.99
CA VAL A 192 -11.48 7.82 2.63
C VAL A 192 -12.74 6.95 2.61
N PHE A 193 -12.70 5.79 3.25
CA PHE A 193 -13.85 4.91 3.34
C PHE A 193 -15.05 5.58 4.01
N ARG A 194 -14.86 6.23 5.17
CA ARG A 194 -15.93 6.97 5.88
C ARG A 194 -16.57 8.01 4.97
N ALA A 195 -15.77 8.84 4.31
CA ALA A 195 -16.25 9.89 3.42
C ALA A 195 -17.01 9.33 2.20
N LEU A 196 -16.55 8.20 1.64
CA LEU A 196 -17.23 7.55 0.53
C LEU A 196 -18.56 6.91 0.97
N ILE A 197 -18.62 6.29 2.15
CA ILE A 197 -19.85 5.71 2.68
C ILE A 197 -20.89 6.79 2.98
N GLU A 198 -20.50 7.95 3.52
CA GLU A 198 -21.42 9.05 3.74
C GLU A 198 -22.06 9.50 2.42
N ARG A 199 -21.27 9.72 1.37
CA ARG A 199 -21.76 10.05 0.04
C ARG A 199 -22.62 8.93 -0.58
N ALA A 200 -22.26 7.67 -0.35
CA ALA A 200 -23.05 6.54 -0.82
C ALA A 200 -24.41 6.44 -0.11
N ARG A 201 -24.48 6.78 1.16
CA ARG A 201 -25.75 6.89 1.89
C ARG A 201 -26.68 7.93 1.28
N GLU A 202 -26.14 9.10 0.95
CA GLU A 202 -26.91 10.18 0.33
C GLU A 202 -27.34 9.84 -1.11
N LYS A 203 -26.43 9.32 -1.92
CA LYS A 203 -26.61 9.11 -3.35
C LYS A 203 -27.36 7.80 -3.67
N LEU A 204 -27.04 6.70 -2.95
CA LEU A 204 -27.46 5.34 -3.26
C LEU A 204 -28.39 4.75 -2.19
N GLY A 205 -28.59 5.45 -1.07
CA GLY A 205 -29.48 5.01 0.00
C GLY A 205 -28.96 3.82 0.83
N TRP A 206 -27.65 3.53 0.77
CA TRP A 206 -27.07 2.39 1.49
C TRP A 206 -27.19 2.52 3.01
N ARG A 207 -27.53 1.39 3.67
CA ARG A 207 -27.74 1.32 5.13
C ARG A 207 -27.04 0.14 5.77
N SER A 208 -26.72 -0.91 5.01
CA SER A 208 -26.16 -2.16 5.52
C SER A 208 -24.83 -2.52 4.86
N VAL A 209 -24.08 -3.40 5.50
CA VAL A 209 -22.85 -3.98 4.91
C VAL A 209 -23.20 -4.71 3.60
N GLY A 210 -24.35 -5.37 3.55
CA GLY A 210 -24.81 -6.07 2.36
C GLY A 210 -25.02 -5.16 1.17
N ASP A 211 -25.51 -3.93 1.36
CA ASP A 211 -25.68 -2.95 0.27
C ASP A 211 -24.34 -2.63 -0.38
N VAL A 212 -23.31 -2.40 0.44
CA VAL A 212 -21.96 -2.08 -0.05
C VAL A 212 -21.34 -3.27 -0.78
N VAL A 213 -21.34 -4.45 -0.14
CA VAL A 213 -20.70 -5.66 -0.69
C VAL A 213 -21.38 -6.14 -1.97
N ALA A 214 -22.71 -6.03 -2.06
CA ALA A 214 -23.45 -6.44 -3.25
C ALA A 214 -23.24 -5.51 -4.46
N ALA A 215 -22.93 -4.24 -4.22
CA ALA A 215 -22.72 -3.25 -5.27
C ALA A 215 -21.29 -3.26 -5.84
N LEU A 216 -20.34 -3.86 -5.15
CA LEU A 216 -18.94 -3.87 -5.54
C LEU A 216 -18.55 -5.20 -6.21
N PRO A 217 -17.56 -5.18 -7.13
CA PRO A 217 -17.01 -6.41 -7.67
C PRO A 217 -16.38 -7.24 -6.55
N ARG A 218 -16.60 -8.56 -6.60
CA ARG A 218 -15.94 -9.46 -5.64
C ARG A 218 -14.44 -9.46 -5.90
N PRO A 219 -13.61 -9.23 -4.89
CA PRO A 219 -12.17 -9.28 -5.08
C PRO A 219 -11.71 -10.71 -5.43
N VAL A 220 -10.76 -10.79 -6.37
CA VAL A 220 -10.15 -12.08 -6.78
C VAL A 220 -9.04 -12.41 -5.79
N ILE A 221 -9.37 -13.13 -4.72
CA ILE A 221 -8.41 -13.50 -3.66
C ILE A 221 -7.50 -14.66 -4.10
N ASP A 222 -7.96 -15.51 -5.03
CA ASP A 222 -7.14 -16.63 -5.54
C ASP A 222 -6.21 -16.16 -6.66
N ARG A 223 -5.02 -15.73 -6.26
CA ARG A 223 -3.91 -15.41 -7.16
C ARG A 223 -2.93 -16.58 -7.23
N THR A 224 -3.42 -17.77 -7.49
CA THR A 224 -2.54 -18.89 -7.83
C THR A 224 -1.66 -18.46 -9.00
N PRO A 225 -0.32 -18.38 -8.88
CA PRO A 225 0.52 -18.06 -10.02
C PRO A 225 0.19 -19.07 -11.12
N PRO A 226 0.03 -18.66 -12.38
CA PRO A 226 -0.26 -19.58 -13.45
C PRO A 226 0.78 -20.69 -13.38
N SER A 227 0.32 -21.92 -13.18
CA SER A 227 1.19 -23.09 -13.21
C SER A 227 2.05 -22.92 -14.45
N ARG A 228 3.39 -22.99 -14.30
CA ARG A 228 4.27 -23.07 -15.46
C ARG A 228 3.74 -24.22 -16.28
N ARG A 229 2.92 -23.95 -17.28
CA ARG A 229 2.53 -24.94 -18.26
C ARG A 229 3.85 -25.49 -18.75
N GLY A 230 4.08 -26.77 -18.48
CA GLY A 230 5.28 -27.45 -18.87
C GLY A 230 5.58 -27.08 -20.31
N SER A 231 6.75 -26.53 -20.55
CA SER A 231 7.32 -26.49 -21.89
C SER A 231 7.39 -27.97 -22.29
N SER A 232 6.37 -28.43 -23.02
CA SER A 232 6.46 -29.66 -23.77
C SER A 232 7.68 -29.48 -24.66
N ALA A 233 8.76 -30.17 -24.28
CA ALA A 233 9.92 -30.33 -25.13
C ALA A 233 9.41 -30.91 -26.45
N GLY A 234 9.32 -30.04 -27.48
CA GLY A 234 9.13 -30.48 -28.84
C GLY A 234 10.30 -31.36 -29.22
N PRO A 235 10.10 -32.42 -30.05
CA PRO A 235 11.16 -33.37 -30.42
C PRO A 235 12.29 -32.63 -31.12
N ALA A 236 13.50 -32.91 -30.67
CA ALA A 236 14.76 -32.46 -31.31
C ALA A 236 14.76 -32.84 -32.78
N ARG A 237 14.59 -31.89 -33.66
CA ARG A 237 14.88 -32.05 -35.08
C ARG A 237 16.39 -31.91 -35.27
N GLY A 238 16.91 -33.01 -35.86
CA GLY A 238 18.32 -33.27 -36.12
C GLY A 238 19.08 -32.15 -36.81
N ALA A 239 20.30 -32.06 -36.44
CA ALA A 239 21.35 -31.26 -37.01
C ALA A 239 21.50 -31.54 -38.49
N ARG A 240 21.36 -30.53 -39.32
CA ARG A 240 22.06 -30.43 -40.59
C ARG A 240 22.64 -29.02 -40.67
N GLY A 241 23.98 -28.96 -40.58
CA GLY A 241 24.71 -27.74 -40.81
C GLY A 241 24.72 -27.35 -42.30
N PRO A 242 24.80 -26.09 -42.62
CA PRO A 242 25.31 -25.65 -43.89
C PRO A 242 26.76 -25.16 -43.76
N THR A 243 27.58 -25.72 -44.61
CA THR A 243 28.94 -25.35 -44.97
C THR A 243 29.06 -23.88 -45.37
N VAL A 244 30.09 -23.23 -44.83
CA VAL A 244 30.57 -21.90 -45.21
C VAL A 244 31.52 -22.04 -46.39
N PRO A 245 31.47 -21.20 -47.43
CA PRO A 245 32.64 -20.91 -48.28
C PRO A 245 33.23 -19.52 -47.91
N PRO A 246 34.53 -19.35 -48.07
CA PRO A 246 35.25 -18.12 -47.74
C PRO A 246 35.39 -17.16 -48.95
N ARG A 247 35.30 -15.85 -48.68
CA ARG A 247 35.93 -14.80 -49.50
C ARG A 247 36.09 -13.54 -48.65
N SER A 248 37.30 -13.15 -48.31
CA SER A 248 38.31 -12.32 -49.02
C SER A 248 37.83 -10.89 -49.32
N GLY A 249 38.54 -9.92 -48.75
CA GLY A 249 38.67 -8.58 -49.30
C GLY A 249 38.49 -7.44 -48.31
N ALA A 250 39.56 -7.02 -47.64
CA ALA A 250 39.72 -5.66 -47.18
C ALA A 250 40.02 -4.73 -48.40
N PRO A 251 39.91 -3.42 -48.37
CA PRO A 251 40.87 -2.63 -47.60
C PRO A 251 40.37 -1.37 -46.91
N ALA A 252 41.27 -0.87 -46.11
CA ALA A 252 41.38 0.31 -45.31
C ALA A 252 41.01 1.64 -46.00
N ALA A 253 40.55 2.61 -45.19
CA ALA A 253 41.09 3.96 -45.21
C ALA A 253 40.56 4.78 -43.99
N THR A 254 41.43 5.17 -43.23
CA THR A 254 41.79 6.18 -42.28
C THR A 254 41.06 7.57 -42.32
N PRO A 255 41.41 8.45 -41.39
CA PRO A 255 40.48 9.23 -40.55
C PRO A 255 40.59 10.76 -40.80
N ARG A 256 39.67 11.51 -40.27
CA ARG A 256 39.87 12.94 -39.91
C ARG A 256 38.74 13.38 -39.00
N ALA A 257 39.01 13.85 -37.85
CA ALA A 257 39.70 14.99 -37.30
C ALA A 257 38.71 16.11 -36.88
N THR A 258 38.85 16.49 -35.61
CA THR A 258 38.83 17.79 -34.97
C THR A 258 37.51 18.47 -34.63
N SER A 259 37.41 18.66 -33.32
CA SER A 259 36.74 19.73 -32.52
C SER A 259 36.80 21.13 -33.18
N PRO A 260 36.12 22.17 -32.67
CA PRO A 260 36.12 22.57 -31.26
C PRO A 260 34.83 23.24 -30.74
N ALA A 261 34.76 23.40 -29.44
CA ALA A 261 33.93 24.38 -28.75
C ALA A 261 34.49 25.80 -29.01
N PRO A 262 33.70 26.84 -28.84
CA PRO A 262 34.04 27.75 -27.77
C PRO A 262 32.89 28.47 -27.00
N ASN A 263 33.22 28.77 -25.77
CA ASN A 263 33.19 30.07 -25.08
C ASN A 263 31.87 30.66 -24.57
N ALA A 264 31.82 30.67 -23.32
CA ALA A 264 31.62 31.72 -22.28
C ALA A 264 31.33 33.16 -22.73
N ARG A 265 30.35 33.78 -22.10
CA ARG A 265 30.31 35.16 -21.59
C ARG A 265 29.26 35.20 -20.45
N ARG A 266 29.58 35.43 -19.21
CA ARG A 266 29.90 36.57 -18.38
C ARG A 266 29.03 37.79 -18.63
N GLY A 267 28.32 38.23 -17.57
CA GLY A 267 27.65 39.49 -17.38
C GLY A 267 26.86 39.45 -16.08
N ARG A 268 27.32 39.77 -15.05
CA ARG A 268 27.70 40.84 -14.11
C ARG A 268 26.65 41.97 -14.03
N SER A 269 26.38 42.24 -12.73
CA SER A 269 25.91 43.47 -12.10
C SER A 269 24.36 43.70 -12.12
N SER A 270 23.71 44.20 -11.10
CA SER A 270 24.13 45.06 -10.01
C SER A 270 23.08 45.14 -8.90
N ARG A 271 23.53 45.15 -7.70
CA ARG A 271 23.06 45.85 -6.50
C ARG A 271 21.93 46.90 -6.71
N ARG A 272 20.91 46.82 -5.85
CA ARG A 272 20.51 48.01 -5.06
C ARG A 272 19.88 47.63 -3.71
N ARG A 273 20.49 48.14 -2.69
CA ARG A 273 20.00 48.30 -1.29
C ARG A 273 19.03 49.48 -1.26
N ARG A 274 18.04 49.40 -0.38
CA ARG A 274 17.57 50.46 0.57
C ARG A 274 16.56 49.76 1.49
N SER A 275 16.74 49.58 2.79
CA SER A 275 16.87 50.48 3.94
C SER A 275 15.64 51.33 4.25
N GLY A 276 15.17 51.18 5.47
CA GLY A 276 14.33 52.09 6.21
C GLY A 276 12.97 51.51 6.56
N SER A 277 12.42 51.48 7.71
CA SER A 277 12.75 51.90 9.07
C SER A 277 11.46 51.76 9.88
N SER A 278 11.57 51.15 11.04
CA SER A 278 10.96 51.55 12.31
C SER A 278 9.50 51.98 12.42
N GLY A 279 8.81 51.37 13.41
CA GLY A 279 7.65 51.94 14.04
C GLY A 279 6.80 50.96 14.84
N SER A 280 7.19 50.61 16.03
CA SER A 280 6.29 50.40 17.18
C SER A 280 6.16 51.77 17.89
N PRO A 281 5.19 52.04 18.78
CA PRO A 281 4.55 51.16 19.76
C PRO A 281 3.10 51.54 20.14
N GLY A 282 2.55 50.77 21.07
CA GLY A 282 1.61 51.24 22.10
C GLY A 282 0.16 50.93 21.82
N GLY A 283 -0.52 50.26 22.71
CA GLY A 283 -1.08 50.58 23.91
C GLY A 283 -2.40 49.87 24.12
N SER A 284 -2.51 49.07 25.08
CA SER A 284 -3.34 48.99 26.28
C SER A 284 -4.87 49.21 26.18
N ARG A 285 -5.54 48.21 26.80
CA ARG A 285 -6.80 48.30 27.63
C ARG A 285 -8.13 48.50 26.88
N ALA A 286 -9.00 47.55 26.96
CA ALA A 286 -10.05 47.36 27.92
C ALA A 286 -10.58 45.91 27.77
#